data_f0fd1364c82628e49797bcece74ede53
#
_entry.id   f0fd1364c82628e49797bcece74ede53
#
_cell.length_a   1.000
_cell.length_b   1.000
_cell.length_c   1.000
_cell.angle_alpha   90.00
_cell.angle_beta   90.00
_cell.angle_gamma   90.00
#
_symmetry.space_group_name_H-M   'P 1'
#
loop_
_entity.id
_entity.type
_entity.pdbx_description
1 polymer ?
#
loop_
_entity_poly.entity_id
_entity_poly.type
_entity_poly.pdbx_seq_one_letter_code
_entity_poly.pdbx_strand_id
1 'polypeptide(L)'
;MVKAEHIRKKLGRREILKDVSVFGAPGECIGIIGVNGCGKSTFLSILAGIEKPDDGDLTFFQKKPLTDHRVFTRMCGFVPQGNPLLEDLSVRDNLALWSRKDKKALEQVISHFALTEMLHLPVKKLSGGMKRRLSIACAAADDVPILVLDEPTAALDIFFKESIHEFIRDFTARNGIVVMATHDASEIALCDRIYYMEEGRTEEIADTGNVLEKIKKGRNKHE
;
A
#
# COMPACT_ATOMS: atom_id res chain seq x y z
N MET A 1 -12.28 5.50 7.46
CA MET A 1 -11.29 5.75 8.52
C MET A 1 -10.51 4.48 8.80
N VAL A 2 -9.19 4.58 8.75
CA VAL A 2 -8.24 3.54 9.19
C VAL A 2 -7.57 4.03 10.45
N LYS A 3 -7.49 3.19 11.49
CA LYS A 3 -6.82 3.51 12.73
C LYS A 3 -6.03 2.29 13.20
N ALA A 4 -4.73 2.47 13.35
CA ALA A 4 -3.82 1.53 13.99
C ALA A 4 -3.31 2.17 15.27
N GLU A 5 -3.38 1.49 16.40
CA GLU A 5 -3.02 2.03 17.71
C GLU A 5 -2.07 1.07 18.43
N HIS A 6 -0.90 1.58 18.80
CA HIS A 6 0.09 0.88 19.61
C HIS A 6 0.48 -0.51 19.07
N ILE A 7 0.54 -0.64 17.73
CA ILE A 7 0.88 -1.90 17.08
C ILE A 7 2.30 -2.32 17.45
N ARG A 8 2.41 -3.57 17.93
CA ARG A 8 3.68 -4.21 18.27
C ARG A 8 3.85 -5.51 17.50
N LYS A 9 5.09 -5.82 17.12
CA LYS A 9 5.40 -7.06 16.40
C LYS A 9 6.83 -7.51 16.67
N LYS A 10 6.99 -8.79 17.00
CA LYS A 10 8.27 -9.48 17.07
C LYS A 10 8.38 -10.50 15.94
N LEU A 11 9.55 -10.62 15.37
CA LEU A 11 9.91 -11.70 14.46
C LEU A 11 11.05 -12.51 15.14
N GLY A 12 10.71 -13.68 15.62
CA GLY A 12 11.59 -14.45 16.50
C GLY A 12 11.92 -13.68 17.78
N ARG A 13 13.22 -13.40 18.01
CA ARG A 13 13.68 -12.65 19.20
C ARG A 13 13.76 -11.14 18.99
N ARG A 14 13.61 -10.67 17.73
CA ARG A 14 13.77 -9.25 17.38
C ARG A 14 12.42 -8.56 17.41
N GLU A 15 12.31 -7.48 18.18
CA GLU A 15 11.16 -6.58 18.16
C GLU A 15 11.28 -5.64 16.97
N ILE A 16 10.37 -5.81 15.99
CA ILE A 16 10.37 -5.02 14.73
C ILE A 16 9.50 -3.78 14.88
N LEU A 17 8.29 -3.95 15.43
CA LEU A 17 7.40 -2.83 15.76
C LEU A 17 7.27 -2.76 17.27
N LYS A 18 7.56 -1.59 17.84
CA LYS A 18 7.57 -1.36 19.29
C LYS A 18 6.36 -0.56 19.74
N ASP A 19 5.94 0.40 18.91
CA ASP A 19 4.80 1.27 19.19
C ASP A 19 4.46 2.05 17.92
N VAL A 20 3.64 1.46 17.05
CA VAL A 20 3.27 2.06 15.78
C VAL A 20 1.81 2.49 15.83
N SER A 21 1.57 3.80 15.69
CA SER A 21 0.23 4.36 15.63
C SER A 21 0.08 5.21 14.37
N VAL A 22 -0.97 4.92 13.58
CA VAL A 22 -1.27 5.58 12.30
C VAL A 22 -2.76 5.80 12.18
N PHE A 23 -3.16 6.97 11.72
CA PHE A 23 -4.53 7.34 11.43
C PHE A 23 -4.68 7.81 9.99
N GLY A 24 -5.80 7.46 9.34
CA GLY A 24 -6.18 7.95 8.01
C GLY A 24 -7.69 8.10 7.88
N ALA A 25 -8.13 9.25 7.41
CA ALA A 25 -9.54 9.55 7.11
C ALA A 25 -9.90 9.14 5.67
N PRO A 26 -11.19 8.94 5.33
CA PRO A 26 -11.63 8.78 3.96
C PRO A 26 -11.17 9.94 3.09
N GLY A 27 -10.65 9.62 1.91
CA GLY A 27 -10.10 10.59 0.97
C GLY A 27 -8.63 10.94 1.19
N GLU A 28 -7.98 10.38 2.21
CA GLU A 28 -6.58 10.68 2.51
C GLU A 28 -5.61 9.64 1.94
N CYS A 29 -4.45 10.13 1.50
CA CYS A 29 -3.25 9.37 1.22
C CYS A 29 -2.27 9.50 2.39
N ILE A 30 -1.89 8.38 2.99
CA ILE A 30 -1.01 8.30 4.16
C ILE A 30 0.33 7.72 3.74
N GLY A 31 1.41 8.49 3.93
CA GLY A 31 2.78 8.07 3.69
C GLY A 31 3.46 7.53 4.95
N ILE A 32 4.02 6.33 4.87
CA ILE A 32 4.91 5.77 5.89
C ILE A 32 6.34 5.86 5.34
N ILE A 33 7.14 6.71 5.93
CA ILE A 33 8.52 6.94 5.49
C ILE A 33 9.51 6.53 6.58
N GLY A 34 10.73 6.21 6.22
CA GLY A 34 11.78 5.82 7.16
C GLY A 34 12.86 5.00 6.47
N VAL A 35 13.96 4.76 7.18
CA VAL A 35 15.10 3.98 6.66
C VAL A 35 14.72 2.52 6.35
N ASN A 36 15.51 1.87 5.52
CA ASN A 36 15.28 0.46 5.21
C ASN A 36 15.43 -0.39 6.47
N GLY A 37 14.53 -1.38 6.63
CA GLY A 37 14.53 -2.28 7.78
C GLY A 37 13.91 -1.70 9.07
N CYS A 38 13.36 -0.48 9.07
CA CYS A 38 12.71 0.10 10.26
C CYS A 38 11.32 -0.50 10.59
N GLY A 39 10.75 -1.34 9.69
CA GLY A 39 9.49 -2.06 9.95
C GLY A 39 8.32 -1.67 9.03
N LYS A 40 8.50 -0.80 8.02
CA LYS A 40 7.41 -0.34 7.13
C LYS A 40 6.62 -1.49 6.50
N SER A 41 7.28 -2.39 5.79
CA SER A 41 6.64 -3.55 5.13
C SER A 41 5.94 -4.48 6.12
N THR A 42 6.52 -4.67 7.32
CA THR A 42 5.88 -5.44 8.40
C THR A 42 4.58 -4.77 8.85
N PHE A 43 4.59 -3.46 9.05
CA PHE A 43 3.39 -2.70 9.41
C PHE A 43 2.33 -2.75 8.31
N LEU A 44 2.71 -2.55 7.03
CA LEU A 44 1.78 -2.68 5.91
C LEU A 44 1.19 -4.09 5.78
N SER A 45 2.00 -5.14 6.01
CA SER A 45 1.51 -6.53 6.03
C SER A 45 0.49 -6.77 7.16
N ILE A 46 0.64 -6.10 8.31
CA ILE A 46 -0.35 -6.13 9.39
C ILE A 46 -1.64 -5.41 8.98
N LEU A 47 -1.55 -4.22 8.37
CA LEU A 47 -2.71 -3.51 7.84
C LEU A 47 -3.46 -4.30 6.77
N ALA A 48 -2.76 -5.11 6.00
CA ALA A 48 -3.34 -5.99 4.98
C ALA A 48 -3.89 -7.33 5.52
N GLY A 49 -3.67 -7.63 6.81
CA GLY A 49 -4.08 -8.89 7.43
C GLY A 49 -3.25 -10.11 7.02
N ILE A 50 -2.07 -9.89 6.42
CA ILE A 50 -1.10 -10.95 6.09
C ILE A 50 -0.35 -11.40 7.37
N GLU A 51 0.03 -10.41 8.19
CA GLU A 51 0.68 -10.63 9.48
C GLU A 51 -0.27 -10.24 10.61
N LYS A 52 -0.25 -11.01 11.70
CA LYS A 52 -0.97 -10.65 12.93
C LYS A 52 -0.05 -9.86 13.86
N PRO A 53 -0.48 -8.71 14.42
CA PRO A 53 0.29 -8.02 15.44
C PRO A 53 0.33 -8.87 16.73
N ASP A 54 1.35 -8.65 17.56
CA ASP A 54 1.43 -9.29 18.88
C ASP A 54 0.64 -8.49 19.92
N ASP A 55 0.50 -7.17 19.72
CA ASP A 55 -0.28 -6.26 20.55
C ASP A 55 -0.73 -5.05 19.75
N GLY A 56 -1.72 -4.31 20.28
CA GLY A 56 -2.32 -3.13 19.65
C GLY A 56 -3.66 -3.41 18.99
N ASP A 57 -4.29 -2.34 18.54
CA ASP A 57 -5.63 -2.38 17.92
C ASP A 57 -5.63 -1.87 16.46
N LEU A 58 -6.50 -2.50 15.65
CA LEU A 58 -6.83 -2.02 14.30
C LEU A 58 -8.33 -1.76 14.19
N THR A 59 -8.68 -0.65 13.56
CA THR A 59 -10.07 -0.30 13.25
C THR A 59 -10.17 0.20 11.80
N PHE A 60 -11.07 -0.41 11.02
CA PHE A 60 -11.41 -0.02 9.65
C PHE A 60 -12.89 0.36 9.60
N PHE A 61 -13.21 1.65 9.42
CA PHE A 61 -14.60 2.14 9.37
C PHE A 61 -15.46 1.56 10.52
N GLN A 62 -14.99 1.66 11.76
CA GLN A 62 -15.60 1.13 13.00
C GLN A 62 -15.63 -0.40 13.11
N LYS A 63 -15.10 -1.15 12.14
CA LYS A 63 -14.95 -2.61 12.22
C LYS A 63 -13.60 -2.98 12.79
N LYS A 64 -13.55 -4.08 13.53
CA LYS A 64 -12.32 -4.60 14.14
C LYS A 64 -11.77 -5.80 13.35
N PRO A 65 -10.83 -5.57 12.41
CA PRO A 65 -10.33 -6.65 11.55
C PRO A 65 -9.57 -7.73 12.29
N LEU A 66 -8.96 -7.43 13.45
CA LEU A 66 -8.26 -8.43 14.26
C LEU A 66 -9.20 -9.45 14.89
N THR A 67 -10.48 -9.12 15.05
CA THR A 67 -11.52 -10.04 15.58
C THR A 67 -12.34 -10.70 14.48
N ASP A 68 -12.52 -10.05 13.33
CA ASP A 68 -13.16 -10.62 12.14
C ASP A 68 -12.26 -10.45 10.92
N HIS A 69 -11.48 -11.48 10.61
CA HIS A 69 -10.52 -11.48 9.50
C HIS A 69 -11.16 -11.20 8.12
N ARG A 70 -12.46 -11.45 7.96
CA ARG A 70 -13.20 -11.14 6.73
C ARG A 70 -13.23 -9.63 6.43
N VAL A 71 -12.99 -8.78 7.42
CA VAL A 71 -12.88 -7.33 7.23
C VAL A 71 -11.69 -7.00 6.35
N PHE A 72 -10.52 -7.64 6.54
CA PHE A 72 -9.36 -7.43 5.67
C PHE A 72 -9.70 -7.76 4.22
N THR A 73 -10.23 -8.95 3.95
CA THR A 73 -10.51 -9.41 2.58
C THR A 73 -11.60 -8.63 1.86
N ARG A 74 -12.45 -7.90 2.59
CA ARG A 74 -13.55 -7.10 2.01
C ARG A 74 -13.21 -5.62 1.90
N MET A 75 -12.24 -5.15 2.65
CA MET A 75 -12.00 -3.71 2.79
C MET A 75 -10.60 -3.29 2.41
N CYS A 76 -9.66 -4.22 2.23
CA CYS A 76 -8.27 -3.90 2.00
C CYS A 76 -7.72 -4.61 0.77
N GLY A 77 -7.20 -3.83 -0.18
CA GLY A 77 -6.33 -4.30 -1.25
C GLY A 77 -4.87 -4.09 -0.86
N PHE A 78 -4.00 -5.04 -1.18
CA PHE A 78 -2.58 -4.96 -0.82
C PHE A 78 -1.67 -5.23 -2.01
N VAL A 79 -0.70 -4.37 -2.20
CA VAL A 79 0.38 -4.53 -3.18
C VAL A 79 1.72 -4.51 -2.44
N PRO A 80 2.37 -5.64 -2.23
CA PRO A 80 3.68 -5.72 -1.61
C PRO A 80 4.77 -5.14 -2.54
N GLN A 81 5.99 -5.00 -2.04
CA GLN A 81 7.14 -4.53 -2.80
C GLN A 81 7.41 -5.40 -4.05
N GLY A 82 7.15 -6.71 -3.98
CA GLY A 82 7.16 -7.60 -5.15
C GLY A 82 5.88 -7.54 -5.97
N ASN A 83 5.83 -8.30 -7.06
CA ASN A 83 4.63 -8.46 -7.88
C ASN A 83 4.05 -9.86 -7.65
N PRO A 84 3.04 -10.04 -6.77
CA PRO A 84 2.45 -11.34 -6.44
C PRO A 84 1.49 -11.81 -7.54
N LEU A 85 1.98 -11.87 -8.77
CA LEU A 85 1.21 -12.28 -9.94
C LEU A 85 1.57 -13.71 -10.35
N LEU A 86 0.57 -14.43 -10.84
CA LEU A 86 0.77 -15.77 -11.42
C LEU A 86 1.27 -15.61 -12.86
N GLU A 87 2.58 -15.77 -13.06
CA GLU A 87 3.26 -15.41 -14.30
C GLU A 87 2.82 -16.24 -15.52
N ASP A 88 2.41 -17.49 -15.32
CA ASP A 88 1.94 -18.38 -16.39
C ASP A 88 0.48 -18.14 -16.77
N LEU A 89 -0.28 -17.45 -15.94
CA LEU A 89 -1.66 -17.08 -16.25
C LEU A 89 -1.72 -15.78 -17.07
N SER A 90 -2.84 -15.60 -17.78
CA SER A 90 -3.09 -14.34 -18.48
C SER A 90 -3.36 -13.17 -17.52
N VAL A 91 -3.26 -11.96 -18.06
CA VAL A 91 -3.68 -10.73 -17.32
C VAL A 91 -5.13 -10.86 -16.87
N ARG A 92 -6.04 -11.33 -17.73
CA ARG A 92 -7.45 -11.57 -17.42
C ARG A 92 -7.63 -12.53 -16.26
N ASP A 93 -6.91 -13.67 -16.28
CA ASP A 93 -7.03 -14.67 -15.23
C ASP A 93 -6.50 -14.17 -13.90
N ASN A 94 -5.39 -13.42 -13.89
CA ASN A 94 -4.91 -12.76 -12.68
C ASN A 94 -5.95 -11.79 -12.11
N LEU A 95 -6.55 -10.93 -12.93
CA LEU A 95 -7.62 -10.02 -12.49
C LEU A 95 -8.83 -10.80 -11.96
N ALA A 96 -9.24 -11.88 -12.61
CA ALA A 96 -10.39 -12.69 -12.21
C ALA A 96 -10.21 -13.37 -10.84
N LEU A 97 -8.97 -13.70 -10.44
CA LEU A 97 -8.68 -14.26 -9.12
C LEU A 97 -9.01 -13.30 -7.97
N TRP A 98 -8.89 -12.00 -8.21
CA TRP A 98 -9.07 -10.96 -7.19
C TRP A 98 -10.41 -10.25 -7.30
N SER A 99 -11.03 -10.22 -8.49
CA SER A 99 -12.36 -9.63 -8.72
C SER A 99 -13.46 -10.64 -8.40
N ARG A 100 -14.07 -10.48 -7.24
CA ARG A 100 -15.12 -11.41 -6.76
C ARG A 100 -16.53 -10.98 -7.12
N LYS A 101 -16.81 -9.68 -7.23
CA LYS A 101 -18.20 -9.18 -7.22
C LYS A 101 -18.48 -7.96 -8.11
N ASP A 102 -17.54 -7.09 -8.35
CA ASP A 102 -17.80 -5.82 -9.02
C ASP A 102 -17.20 -5.76 -10.42
N LYS A 103 -18.02 -6.14 -11.43
CA LYS A 103 -17.61 -6.05 -12.85
C LYS A 103 -17.29 -4.61 -13.26
N LYS A 104 -18.00 -3.62 -12.69
CA LYS A 104 -17.80 -2.22 -13.03
C LYS A 104 -16.47 -1.69 -12.50
N ALA A 105 -16.13 -2.02 -11.23
CA ALA A 105 -14.83 -1.70 -10.67
C ALA A 105 -13.70 -2.35 -11.46
N LEU A 106 -13.86 -3.62 -11.84
CA LEU A 106 -12.90 -4.32 -12.67
C LEU A 106 -12.71 -3.63 -14.04
N GLU A 107 -13.78 -3.24 -14.72
CA GLU A 107 -13.69 -2.52 -16.00
C GLU A 107 -13.00 -1.17 -15.85
N GLN A 108 -13.25 -0.46 -14.76
CA GLN A 108 -12.61 0.83 -14.46
C GLN A 108 -11.09 0.68 -14.28
N VAL A 109 -10.62 -0.29 -13.50
CA VAL A 109 -9.17 -0.49 -13.32
C VAL A 109 -8.49 -1.01 -14.58
N ILE A 110 -9.16 -1.86 -15.38
CA ILE A 110 -8.66 -2.30 -16.69
C ILE A 110 -8.47 -1.11 -17.63
N SER A 111 -9.45 -0.22 -17.69
CA SER A 111 -9.41 0.98 -18.52
C SER A 111 -8.34 1.96 -18.03
N HIS A 112 -8.32 2.26 -16.73
CA HIS A 112 -7.36 3.21 -16.14
C HIS A 112 -5.91 2.81 -16.41
N PHE A 113 -5.58 1.54 -16.23
CA PHE A 113 -4.23 1.03 -16.45
C PHE A 113 -3.95 0.58 -17.88
N ALA A 114 -4.86 0.86 -18.84
CA ALA A 114 -4.74 0.49 -20.25
C ALA A 114 -4.39 -1.01 -20.46
N LEU A 115 -5.07 -1.90 -19.71
CA LEU A 115 -4.81 -3.34 -19.75
C LEU A 115 -5.61 -4.08 -20.81
N THR A 116 -6.55 -3.43 -21.51
CA THR A 116 -7.51 -4.05 -22.43
C THR A 116 -6.84 -4.91 -23.49
N GLU A 117 -5.82 -4.36 -24.17
CA GLU A 117 -5.11 -5.07 -25.27
C GLU A 117 -4.24 -6.22 -24.77
N MET A 118 -3.88 -6.21 -23.47
CA MET A 118 -3.00 -7.18 -22.84
C MET A 118 -3.75 -8.30 -22.12
N LEU A 119 -5.08 -8.27 -22.05
CA LEU A 119 -5.88 -9.21 -21.27
C LEU A 119 -5.60 -10.69 -21.58
N HIS A 120 -5.23 -11.00 -22.82
CA HIS A 120 -4.94 -12.35 -23.28
C HIS A 120 -3.46 -12.77 -23.13
N LEU A 121 -2.58 -11.83 -22.79
CA LEU A 121 -1.15 -12.10 -22.67
C LEU A 121 -0.84 -12.78 -21.34
N PRO A 122 0.03 -13.79 -21.31
CA PRO A 122 0.56 -14.31 -20.07
C PRO A 122 1.46 -13.27 -19.37
N VAL A 123 1.33 -13.18 -18.05
CA VAL A 123 1.99 -12.14 -17.24
C VAL A 123 3.51 -12.15 -17.38
N LYS A 124 4.14 -13.30 -17.61
CA LYS A 124 5.58 -13.41 -17.86
C LYS A 124 6.08 -12.61 -19.08
N LYS A 125 5.20 -12.25 -20.03
CA LYS A 125 5.53 -11.41 -21.19
C LYS A 125 5.43 -9.91 -20.92
N LEU A 126 4.92 -9.51 -19.76
CA LEU A 126 4.80 -8.10 -19.39
C LEU A 126 6.13 -7.51 -18.89
N SER A 127 6.34 -6.22 -19.16
CA SER A 127 7.43 -5.46 -18.52
C SER A 127 7.20 -5.32 -17.02
N GLY A 128 8.24 -4.93 -16.26
CA GLY A 128 8.11 -4.67 -14.83
C GLY A 128 7.05 -3.64 -14.48
N GLY A 129 6.99 -2.53 -15.23
CA GLY A 129 5.97 -1.49 -15.06
C GLY A 129 4.56 -1.97 -15.37
N MET A 130 4.38 -2.81 -16.41
CA MET A 130 3.09 -3.43 -16.71
C MET A 130 2.65 -4.40 -15.62
N LYS A 131 3.59 -5.21 -15.09
CA LYS A 131 3.32 -6.10 -13.94
C LYS A 131 2.89 -5.29 -12.71
N ARG A 132 3.55 -4.16 -12.44
CA ARG A 132 3.20 -3.30 -11.30
C ARG A 132 1.80 -2.72 -11.42
N ARG A 133 1.44 -2.17 -12.60
CA ARG A 133 0.08 -1.68 -12.88
C ARG A 133 -0.96 -2.80 -12.72
N LEU A 134 -0.69 -3.98 -13.25
CA LEU A 134 -1.56 -5.14 -13.07
C LEU A 134 -1.71 -5.53 -11.59
N SER A 135 -0.64 -5.50 -10.80
CA SER A 135 -0.71 -5.79 -9.35
C SER A 135 -1.63 -4.80 -8.62
N ILE A 136 -1.54 -3.50 -8.95
CA ILE A 136 -2.41 -2.48 -8.36
C ILE A 136 -3.86 -2.67 -8.83
N ALA A 137 -4.06 -2.95 -10.13
CA ALA A 137 -5.39 -3.26 -10.68
C ALA A 137 -6.03 -4.44 -9.97
N CYS A 138 -5.28 -5.53 -9.73
CA CYS A 138 -5.77 -6.69 -8.98
C CYS A 138 -6.17 -6.33 -7.54
N ALA A 139 -5.36 -5.52 -6.84
CA ALA A 139 -5.65 -5.11 -5.48
C ALA A 139 -6.88 -4.19 -5.36
N ALA A 140 -7.21 -3.44 -6.43
CA ALA A 140 -8.33 -2.51 -6.48
C ALA A 140 -9.58 -3.06 -7.19
N ALA A 141 -9.52 -4.30 -7.70
CA ALA A 141 -10.55 -4.86 -8.59
C ALA A 141 -11.94 -5.05 -7.94
N ASP A 142 -12.03 -5.11 -6.61
CA ASP A 142 -13.28 -5.32 -5.86
C ASP A 142 -13.81 -4.03 -5.19
N ASP A 143 -13.41 -2.84 -5.67
CA ASP A 143 -13.82 -1.54 -5.10
C ASP A 143 -13.60 -1.46 -3.58
N VAL A 144 -12.42 -1.89 -3.15
CA VAL A 144 -12.06 -1.86 -1.73
C VAL A 144 -11.90 -0.42 -1.23
N PRO A 145 -12.34 -0.08 -0.01
CA PRO A 145 -12.20 1.29 0.50
C PRO A 145 -10.79 1.63 0.99
N ILE A 146 -9.90 0.66 1.14
CA ILE A 146 -8.53 0.84 1.64
C ILE A 146 -7.57 0.17 0.66
N LEU A 147 -6.53 0.89 0.26
CA LEU A 147 -5.45 0.38 -0.57
C LEU A 147 -4.11 0.54 0.16
N VAL A 148 -3.42 -0.57 0.38
CA VAL A 148 -2.10 -0.60 1.04
C VAL A 148 -1.05 -0.90 0.00
N LEU A 149 -0.05 -0.03 -0.13
CA LEU A 149 0.97 -0.09 -1.18
C LEU A 149 2.37 -0.05 -0.57
N ASP A 150 3.21 -1.02 -0.92
CA ASP A 150 4.60 -1.05 -0.48
C ASP A 150 5.52 -0.68 -1.67
N GLU A 151 6.08 0.53 -1.64
CA GLU A 151 6.91 1.13 -2.69
C GLU A 151 6.27 1.01 -4.09
N PRO A 152 5.09 1.65 -4.33
CA PRO A 152 4.28 1.38 -5.52
C PRO A 152 4.96 1.74 -6.84
N THR A 153 5.89 2.70 -6.87
CA THR A 153 6.56 3.13 -8.10
C THR A 153 8.06 2.85 -8.15
N ALA A 154 8.57 2.02 -7.21
CA ALA A 154 10.00 1.69 -7.18
C ALA A 154 10.48 1.09 -8.51
N ALA A 155 11.63 1.59 -9.02
CA ALA A 155 12.25 1.15 -10.27
C ALA A 155 11.39 1.28 -11.53
N LEU A 156 10.36 2.14 -11.53
CA LEU A 156 9.56 2.45 -12.70
C LEU A 156 10.05 3.71 -13.41
N ASP A 157 9.82 3.75 -14.74
CA ASP A 157 9.99 4.97 -15.50
C ASP A 157 8.89 6.01 -15.21
N ILE A 158 9.12 7.25 -15.65
CA ILE A 158 8.25 8.39 -15.32
C ILE A 158 6.81 8.20 -15.80
N PHE A 159 6.58 7.55 -16.95
CA PHE A 159 5.24 7.36 -17.51
C PHE A 159 4.41 6.38 -16.66
N PHE A 160 5.04 5.28 -16.22
CA PHE A 160 4.38 4.32 -15.33
C PHE A 160 4.14 4.90 -13.94
N LYS A 161 5.07 5.71 -13.41
CA LYS A 161 4.88 6.43 -12.16
C LYS A 161 3.66 7.33 -12.21
N GLU A 162 3.54 8.17 -13.25
CA GLU A 162 2.42 9.12 -13.36
C GLU A 162 1.06 8.39 -13.43
N SER A 163 0.95 7.32 -14.20
CA SER A 163 -0.28 6.51 -14.24
C SER A 163 -0.70 5.97 -12.86
N ILE A 164 0.28 5.58 -12.00
CA ILE A 164 0.00 5.14 -10.63
C ILE A 164 -0.39 6.32 -9.74
N HIS A 165 0.27 7.47 -9.89
CA HIS A 165 -0.06 8.69 -9.15
C HIS A 165 -1.47 9.20 -9.47
N GLU A 166 -1.86 9.19 -10.75
CA GLU A 166 -3.23 9.51 -11.19
C GLU A 166 -4.23 8.56 -10.53
N PHE A 167 -3.94 7.25 -10.54
CA PHE A 167 -4.82 6.28 -9.88
C PHE A 167 -4.97 6.54 -8.39
N ILE A 168 -3.88 6.86 -7.67
CA ILE A 168 -3.93 7.20 -6.23
C ILE A 168 -4.80 8.43 -6.01
N ARG A 169 -4.62 9.51 -6.80
CA ARG A 169 -5.45 10.73 -6.72
C ARG A 169 -6.93 10.44 -6.97
N ASP A 170 -7.25 9.67 -8.01
CA ASP A 170 -8.63 9.30 -8.33
C ASP A 170 -9.25 8.40 -7.25
N PHE A 171 -8.46 7.52 -6.66
CA PHE A 171 -8.91 6.63 -5.59
C PHE A 171 -9.25 7.42 -4.32
N THR A 172 -8.39 8.35 -3.90
CA THR A 172 -8.65 9.22 -2.75
C THR A 172 -9.77 10.22 -3.02
N ALA A 173 -9.87 10.80 -4.22
CA ALA A 173 -10.98 11.68 -4.61
C ALA A 173 -12.37 11.00 -4.50
N ARG A 174 -12.43 9.67 -4.58
CA ARG A 174 -13.64 8.87 -4.36
C ARG A 174 -13.80 8.40 -2.91
N ASN A 175 -13.19 9.08 -1.96
CA ASN A 175 -13.16 8.74 -0.52
C ASN A 175 -12.46 7.40 -0.20
N GLY A 176 -11.65 6.84 -1.09
CA GLY A 176 -10.75 5.76 -0.78
C GLY A 176 -9.64 6.23 0.17
N ILE A 177 -9.03 5.30 0.90
CA ILE A 177 -7.88 5.57 1.76
C ILE A 177 -6.69 4.83 1.19
N VAL A 178 -5.59 5.54 0.95
CA VAL A 178 -4.32 4.92 0.56
C VAL A 178 -3.36 4.98 1.73
N VAL A 179 -2.73 3.86 2.07
CA VAL A 179 -1.59 3.81 2.99
C VAL A 179 -0.40 3.25 2.24
N MET A 180 0.65 4.03 2.07
CA MET A 180 1.80 3.57 1.31
C MET A 180 3.13 3.78 2.05
N ALA A 181 4.03 2.79 1.94
CA ALA A 181 5.43 2.98 2.27
C ALA A 181 6.15 3.53 1.05
N THR A 182 6.92 4.58 1.23
CA THR A 182 7.70 5.18 0.14
C THR A 182 8.93 5.92 0.63
N HIS A 183 9.88 6.10 -0.26
CA HIS A 183 11.01 7.01 -0.13
C HIS A 183 11.15 7.93 -1.37
N ASP A 184 10.19 7.87 -2.29
CA ASP A 184 10.14 8.70 -3.51
C ASP A 184 9.48 10.05 -3.18
N ALA A 185 10.16 11.15 -3.53
CA ALA A 185 9.69 12.50 -3.25
C ALA A 185 8.34 12.84 -3.94
N SER A 186 8.11 12.29 -5.13
CA SER A 186 6.86 12.50 -5.87
C SER A 186 5.68 11.77 -5.23
N GLU A 187 5.90 10.61 -4.61
CA GLU A 187 4.88 9.91 -3.83
C GLU A 187 4.62 10.59 -2.48
N ILE A 188 5.68 11.08 -1.82
CA ILE A 188 5.55 11.87 -0.58
C ILE A 188 4.68 13.11 -0.83
N ALA A 189 4.81 13.75 -1.99
CA ALA A 189 4.00 14.91 -2.37
C ALA A 189 2.50 14.59 -2.59
N LEU A 190 2.12 13.33 -2.75
CA LEU A 190 0.73 12.89 -2.84
C LEU A 190 0.09 12.67 -1.46
N CYS A 191 0.90 12.63 -0.39
CA CYS A 191 0.42 12.27 0.93
C CYS A 191 -0.19 13.48 1.67
N ASP A 192 -1.39 13.30 2.20
CA ASP A 192 -2.05 14.27 3.08
C ASP A 192 -1.50 14.20 4.49
N ARG A 193 -1.06 12.99 4.91
CA ARG A 193 -0.40 12.73 6.20
C ARG A 193 0.86 11.94 6.00
N ILE A 194 1.88 12.22 6.79
CA ILE A 194 3.16 11.54 6.74
C ILE A 194 3.55 11.07 8.14
N TYR A 195 3.86 9.78 8.25
CA TYR A 195 4.40 9.18 9.46
C TYR A 195 5.85 8.77 9.22
N TYR A 196 6.76 9.32 10.01
CA TYR A 196 8.15 8.87 10.02
C TYR A 196 8.30 7.68 10.95
N MET A 197 8.82 6.59 10.40
CA MET A 197 9.08 5.37 11.16
C MET A 197 10.58 5.21 11.42
N GLU A 198 10.96 5.15 12.68
CA GLU A 198 12.33 4.88 13.15
C GLU A 198 12.29 3.90 14.31
N GLU A 199 13.18 2.90 14.30
CA GLU A 199 13.31 1.88 15.36
C GLU A 199 11.99 1.24 15.81
N GLY A 200 11.07 1.00 14.88
CA GLY A 200 9.78 0.37 15.14
C GLY A 200 8.74 1.27 15.83
N ARG A 201 8.92 2.58 15.78
CA ARG A 201 7.99 3.61 16.28
C ARG A 201 7.60 4.56 15.17
N THR A 202 6.43 5.19 15.27
CA THR A 202 5.96 6.21 14.33
C THR A 202 5.78 7.55 15.00
N GLU A 203 6.09 8.62 14.25
CA GLU A 203 5.81 10.01 14.60
C GLU A 203 5.14 10.68 13.40
N GLU A 204 4.00 11.33 13.59
CA GLU A 204 3.36 12.11 12.55
C GLU A 204 4.14 13.39 12.27
N ILE A 205 4.43 13.69 11.01
CA ILE A 205 5.15 14.89 10.59
C ILE A 205 4.15 15.90 10.06
N ALA A 206 4.03 17.02 10.74
CA ALA A 206 3.11 18.10 10.38
C ALA A 206 3.60 18.94 9.17
N ASP A 207 4.92 18.96 8.91
CA ASP A 207 5.51 19.78 7.84
C ASP A 207 6.34 18.90 6.88
N THR A 208 5.85 18.77 5.66
CA THR A 208 6.52 18.02 4.60
C THR A 208 7.91 18.54 4.22
N GLY A 209 8.21 19.82 4.45
CA GLY A 209 9.54 20.41 4.23
C GLY A 209 10.63 19.75 5.08
N ASN A 210 10.28 19.28 6.28
CA ASN A 210 11.21 18.61 7.21
C ASN A 210 11.41 17.12 6.93
N VAL A 211 10.59 16.52 6.06
CA VAL A 211 10.63 15.07 5.73
C VAL A 211 11.99 14.67 5.16
N LEU A 212 12.46 15.40 4.14
CA LEU A 212 13.72 15.09 3.46
C LEU A 212 14.93 15.25 4.38
N GLU A 213 14.90 16.19 5.32
CA GLU A 213 15.94 16.33 6.33
C GLU A 213 15.96 15.18 7.34
N LYS A 214 14.78 14.72 7.80
CA LYS A 214 14.68 13.57 8.70
C LYS A 214 15.18 12.29 8.04
N ILE A 215 14.84 12.06 6.77
CA ILE A 215 15.34 10.91 6.00
C ILE A 215 16.87 10.95 5.88
N LYS A 216 17.47 12.12 5.58
CA LYS A 216 18.93 12.30 5.50
C LYS A 216 19.60 12.06 6.85
N LYS A 217 19.06 12.59 7.94
CA LYS A 217 19.59 12.38 9.30
C LYS A 217 19.50 10.92 9.75
N GLY A 218 18.43 10.22 9.40
CA GLY A 218 18.26 8.79 9.70
C GLY A 218 19.25 7.89 8.96
N ARG A 219 19.61 8.21 7.71
CA ARG A 219 20.66 7.48 6.96
C ARG A 219 22.03 7.60 7.61
N ASN A 220 22.42 8.80 8.03
CA ASN A 220 23.75 9.05 8.63
C ASN A 220 23.95 8.41 10.02
N LYS A 221 22.89 7.91 10.67
CA LYS A 221 22.99 7.18 11.94
C LYS A 221 23.24 5.67 11.78
N HIS A 222 23.06 5.16 10.57
CA HIS A 222 23.14 3.72 10.27
C HIS A 222 24.27 3.34 9.30
N GLU A 223 25.05 4.32 8.80
CA GLU A 223 26.37 4.19 8.19
C GLU A 223 27.48 4.33 9.27
#